data_9ff01b6e227e34f6d83c10e8fc83c4e0
#
_entry.id   9ff01b6e227e34f6d83c10e8fc83c4e0
#
_cell.length_a   1.000
_cell.length_b   1.000
_cell.length_c   1.000
_cell.angle_alpha   90.00
_cell.angle_beta   90.00
_cell.angle_gamma   90.00
#
_symmetry.space_group_name_H-M   'P 1'
#
loop_
_entity.id
_entity.type
_entity.pdbx_description
1 polymer ?
#
loop_
_entity_poly.entity_id
_entity_poly.type
_entity_poly.pdbx_seq_one_letter_code
_entity_poly.pdbx_strand_id
1 'polypeptide(L)'
;MRFPLILAAPLALWPVLATPALAQTSNDAQLIAPETRLAETAPEIRTLLEDMGFYAVLEVMAAEGTDAAPDVEADMFPGRGGSAWAAVVSNIYATDRIVADFEAALPLEMLTPEIVAELQAFYDTELGARVAAGELAARQSLMEPGIEEGAEELARQRAEQDHPRIGLLTEFIAVNDLVEHNVSGALNSNFAFYRGLSDGGAFAAEIPEQLMLAEVWAQEAEIRTETTEWLYAYQTLAYEDLSDEEMRAYIDLTATEAGQVLNTVLFRAFAEMFDAISYDLGVAAAHFISGEET
;
A
#
# COMPACT_ATOMS: atom_id res chain seq x y z
N MET A 1 -3.14 27.03 -6.55
CA MET A 1 -4.20 26.07 -6.22
C MET A 1 -3.45 24.89 -5.64
N ARG A 2 -3.47 24.67 -4.33
CA ARG A 2 -2.90 23.45 -3.72
C ARG A 2 -3.93 22.35 -3.96
N PHE A 3 -3.59 21.38 -4.77
CA PHE A 3 -4.37 20.15 -4.89
C PHE A 3 -4.02 19.27 -3.69
N PRO A 4 -5.01 18.62 -3.06
CA PRO A 4 -4.73 17.70 -1.96
C PRO A 4 -3.82 16.56 -2.44
N LEU A 5 -3.01 16.06 -1.51
CA LEU A 5 -2.26 14.80 -1.66
C LEU A 5 -3.26 13.68 -1.92
N ILE A 6 -3.44 13.31 -3.18
CA ILE A 6 -4.41 12.30 -3.55
C ILE A 6 -3.68 11.01 -3.88
N LEU A 7 -3.91 10.04 -2.99
CA LEU A 7 -3.82 8.61 -3.25
C LEU A 7 -2.52 8.10 -3.87
N ALA A 8 -1.45 8.26 -3.16
CA ALA A 8 -0.43 7.26 -3.25
C ALA A 8 -0.20 6.73 -1.84
N ALA A 9 -1.14 5.94 -1.37
CA ALA A 9 -0.89 5.03 -0.28
C ALA A 9 -0.55 3.65 -0.86
N PRO A 10 0.69 3.41 -1.29
CA PRO A 10 1.15 2.04 -1.29
C PRO A 10 1.35 1.57 0.14
N LEU A 11 1.61 2.46 1.10
CA LEU A 11 1.86 2.08 2.50
C LEU A 11 1.68 3.23 3.50
N ALA A 12 1.15 4.38 3.15
CA ALA A 12 1.01 5.48 4.10
C ALA A 12 -0.18 6.41 3.82
N LEU A 13 -0.92 6.68 4.87
CA LEU A 13 -1.69 7.88 5.22
C LEU A 13 -3.08 8.10 4.64
N TRP A 14 -4.05 8.05 5.58
CA TRP A 14 -5.15 9.00 5.68
C TRP A 14 -5.69 9.06 7.12
N PRO A 15 -5.91 10.23 7.73
CA PRO A 15 -6.61 10.33 9.00
C PRO A 15 -8.12 10.13 8.76
N VAL A 16 -8.67 9.05 9.29
CA VAL A 16 -10.12 8.78 9.25
C VAL A 16 -10.82 9.51 10.38
N LEU A 17 -11.68 10.45 10.05
CA LEU A 17 -12.68 10.99 10.99
C LEU A 17 -13.76 9.93 11.23
N ALA A 18 -13.92 9.54 12.49
CA ALA A 18 -14.72 8.41 12.94
C ALA A 18 -16.22 8.58 12.71
N THR A 19 -16.86 7.53 12.16
CA THR A 19 -18.27 7.23 12.40
C THR A 19 -18.41 5.79 12.95
N PRO A 20 -19.33 5.52 13.90
CA PRO A 20 -19.36 4.24 14.62
C PRO A 20 -19.86 3.10 13.74
N ALA A 21 -19.03 2.09 13.55
CA ALA A 21 -19.38 0.88 12.84
C ALA A 21 -20.27 -0.04 13.69
N LEU A 22 -21.34 -0.54 13.09
CA LEU A 22 -22.17 -1.63 13.62
C LEU A 22 -21.37 -2.94 13.50
N ALA A 23 -21.25 -3.64 14.61
CA ALA A 23 -20.61 -4.94 14.70
C ALA A 23 -21.22 -5.94 13.69
N GLN A 24 -20.42 -6.40 12.76
CA GLN A 24 -20.74 -7.55 11.92
C GLN A 24 -20.03 -8.79 12.48
N THR A 25 -20.82 -9.81 12.70
CA THR A 25 -20.42 -11.13 13.17
C THR A 25 -19.46 -11.78 12.14
N SER A 26 -18.27 -12.14 12.63
CA SER A 26 -17.31 -12.97 11.91
C SER A 26 -17.94 -14.26 11.42
N ASN A 27 -18.01 -14.42 10.12
CA ASN A 27 -18.26 -15.68 9.46
C ASN A 27 -16.90 -16.20 9.01
N ASP A 28 -16.41 -17.27 9.64
CA ASP A 28 -15.21 -18.01 9.24
C ASP A 28 -15.44 -18.67 7.86
N ALA A 29 -15.57 -17.87 6.83
CA ALA A 29 -15.39 -18.32 5.47
C ALA A 29 -13.90 -18.21 5.16
N GLN A 30 -13.22 -19.33 5.06
CA GLN A 30 -11.91 -19.43 4.43
C GLN A 30 -12.02 -18.74 3.07
N LEU A 31 -11.50 -17.52 2.97
CA LEU A 31 -11.45 -16.76 1.72
C LEU A 31 -10.55 -17.53 0.76
N ILE A 32 -11.15 -18.24 -0.19
CA ILE A 32 -10.43 -18.85 -1.30
C ILE A 32 -10.06 -17.69 -2.21
N ALA A 33 -8.78 -17.36 -2.29
CA ALA A 33 -8.30 -16.38 -3.25
C ALA A 33 -8.75 -16.77 -4.66
N PRO A 34 -9.14 -15.79 -5.52
CA PRO A 34 -9.60 -16.09 -6.86
C PRO A 34 -8.57 -16.92 -7.61
N GLU A 35 -9.03 -17.89 -8.41
CA GLU A 35 -8.15 -18.66 -9.30
C GLU A 35 -7.54 -17.69 -10.32
N THR A 36 -6.26 -17.41 -10.15
CA THR A 36 -5.54 -16.47 -10.97
C THR A 36 -4.60 -17.18 -11.92
N ARG A 37 -4.13 -16.47 -12.93
CA ARG A 37 -3.18 -16.97 -13.91
C ARG A 37 -1.87 -17.44 -13.25
N LEU A 38 -1.46 -16.82 -12.14
CA LEU A 38 -0.23 -17.17 -11.41
C LEU A 38 -0.29 -18.59 -10.86
N ALA A 39 -1.45 -19.04 -10.37
CA ALA A 39 -1.65 -20.40 -9.88
C ALA A 39 -1.37 -21.48 -10.95
N GLU A 40 -1.59 -21.17 -12.22
CA GLU A 40 -1.34 -22.07 -13.34
C GLU A 40 0.10 -21.98 -13.86
N THR A 41 0.71 -20.79 -13.84
CA THR A 41 2.00 -20.52 -14.50
C THR A 41 3.20 -20.58 -13.57
N ALA A 42 3.03 -20.26 -12.29
CA ALA A 42 4.08 -20.25 -11.25
C ALA A 42 3.50 -20.58 -9.87
N PRO A 43 2.98 -21.82 -9.67
CA PRO A 43 2.28 -22.19 -8.44
C PRO A 43 3.15 -22.07 -7.17
N GLU A 44 4.47 -22.24 -7.28
CA GLU A 44 5.40 -22.07 -6.16
C GLU A 44 5.51 -20.62 -5.70
N ILE A 45 5.47 -19.65 -6.62
CA ILE A 45 5.45 -18.22 -6.29
C ILE A 45 4.11 -17.87 -5.67
N ARG A 46 3.02 -18.43 -6.20
CA ARG A 46 1.68 -18.24 -5.63
C ARG A 46 1.64 -18.74 -4.18
N THR A 47 2.18 -19.93 -3.89
CA THR A 47 2.24 -20.48 -2.55
C THR A 47 3.04 -19.57 -1.60
N LEU A 48 4.20 -19.09 -2.05
CA LEU A 48 5.01 -18.15 -1.26
C LEU A 48 4.21 -16.88 -0.88
N LEU A 49 3.52 -16.28 -1.84
CA LEU A 49 2.69 -15.08 -1.58
C LEU A 49 1.49 -15.38 -0.65
N GLU A 50 0.92 -16.59 -0.73
CA GLU A 50 -0.13 -17.06 0.19
C GLU A 50 0.40 -17.20 1.62
N ASP A 51 1.56 -17.83 1.80
CA ASP A 51 2.18 -18.03 3.11
C ASP A 51 2.68 -16.70 3.73
N MET A 52 3.02 -15.72 2.90
CA MET A 52 3.28 -14.35 3.32
C MET A 52 2.01 -13.57 3.71
N GLY A 53 0.82 -14.12 3.52
CA GLY A 53 -0.45 -13.43 3.77
C GLY A 53 -0.77 -12.32 2.76
N PHE A 54 -0.12 -12.31 1.62
CA PHE A 54 -0.11 -11.19 0.67
C PHE A 54 -1.48 -10.89 0.09
N TYR A 55 -2.27 -11.91 -0.23
CA TYR A 55 -3.63 -11.72 -0.78
C TYR A 55 -4.57 -11.07 0.22
N ALA A 56 -4.43 -11.39 1.51
CA ALA A 56 -5.20 -10.71 2.55
C ALA A 56 -4.78 -9.24 2.72
N VAL A 57 -3.49 -8.92 2.53
CA VAL A 57 -3.02 -7.52 2.48
C VAL A 57 -3.63 -6.77 1.30
N LEU A 58 -3.70 -7.38 0.10
CA LEU A 58 -4.34 -6.77 -1.06
C LEU A 58 -5.84 -6.52 -0.84
N GLU A 59 -6.55 -7.41 -0.11
CA GLU A 59 -7.95 -7.19 0.28
C GLU A 59 -8.10 -5.97 1.21
N VAL A 60 -7.20 -5.81 2.18
CA VAL A 60 -7.19 -4.63 3.06
C VAL A 60 -6.95 -3.36 2.24
N MET A 61 -5.98 -3.36 1.32
CA MET A 61 -5.71 -2.23 0.43
C MET A 61 -6.91 -1.86 -0.46
N ALA A 62 -7.66 -2.87 -0.93
CA ALA A 62 -8.90 -2.66 -1.68
C ALA A 62 -9.95 -1.93 -0.84
N ALA A 63 -10.11 -2.33 0.43
CA ALA A 63 -11.03 -1.70 1.36
C ALA A 63 -10.60 -0.26 1.67
N GLU A 64 -9.34 -0.02 2.00
CA GLU A 64 -8.77 1.31 2.27
C GLU A 64 -9.03 2.28 1.10
N GLY A 65 -8.74 1.85 -0.13
CA GLY A 65 -8.98 2.67 -1.33
C GLY A 65 -10.46 2.98 -1.56
N THR A 66 -11.34 2.04 -1.24
CA THR A 66 -12.79 2.26 -1.33
C THR A 66 -13.28 3.21 -0.24
N ASP A 67 -12.78 3.09 0.97
CA ASP A 67 -13.14 3.93 2.11
C ASP A 67 -12.68 5.38 1.93
N ALA A 68 -11.60 5.63 1.18
CA ALA A 68 -11.10 6.96 0.85
C ALA A 68 -11.95 7.72 -0.20
N ALA A 69 -12.91 7.07 -0.86
CA ALA A 69 -13.71 7.68 -1.93
C ALA A 69 -14.46 8.97 -1.52
N PRO A 70 -15.09 9.08 -0.32
CA PRO A 70 -15.77 10.30 0.10
C PRO A 70 -14.84 11.50 0.24
N ASP A 71 -13.60 11.28 0.67
CA ASP A 71 -12.62 12.34 0.89
C ASP A 71 -12.15 12.92 -0.44
N VAL A 72 -11.89 12.05 -1.43
CA VAL A 72 -11.57 12.49 -2.80
C VAL A 72 -12.72 13.33 -3.39
N GLU A 73 -13.98 12.91 -3.19
CA GLU A 73 -15.15 13.70 -3.60
C GLU A 73 -15.19 15.05 -2.88
N ALA A 74 -15.01 15.07 -1.56
CA ALA A 74 -15.08 16.26 -0.76
C ALA A 74 -14.05 17.33 -1.18
N ASP A 75 -12.85 16.87 -1.55
CA ASP A 75 -11.74 17.74 -1.91
C ASP A 75 -11.81 18.24 -3.37
N MET A 76 -12.24 17.39 -4.30
CA MET A 76 -12.11 17.69 -5.73
C MET A 76 -13.40 18.14 -6.41
N PHE A 77 -14.54 17.57 -6.04
CA PHE A 77 -15.83 17.85 -6.67
C PHE A 77 -17.00 17.72 -5.66
N PRO A 78 -16.98 18.50 -4.56
CA PRO A 78 -17.86 18.29 -3.42
C PRO A 78 -19.34 18.24 -3.80
N GLY A 79 -19.98 17.13 -3.40
CA GLY A 79 -21.41 16.88 -3.59
C GLY A 79 -21.83 16.57 -5.03
N ARG A 80 -20.90 16.23 -5.93
CA ARG A 80 -21.21 15.89 -7.32
C ARG A 80 -21.15 14.40 -7.63
N GLY A 81 -20.45 13.59 -6.80
CA GLY A 81 -20.22 12.18 -7.06
C GLY A 81 -21.26 11.27 -6.41
N GLY A 82 -21.40 11.37 -5.09
CA GLY A 82 -22.32 10.54 -4.30
C GLY A 82 -22.16 9.05 -4.59
N SER A 83 -23.29 8.36 -4.78
CA SER A 83 -23.29 6.92 -5.05
C SER A 83 -22.67 6.53 -6.41
N ALA A 84 -22.65 7.43 -7.39
CA ALA A 84 -22.03 7.17 -8.67
C ALA A 84 -20.50 7.13 -8.56
N TRP A 85 -19.93 8.09 -7.85
CA TRP A 85 -18.50 8.11 -7.52
C TRP A 85 -18.10 6.87 -6.70
N ALA A 86 -18.84 6.58 -5.62
CA ALA A 86 -18.59 5.40 -4.79
C ALA A 86 -18.60 4.10 -5.61
N ALA A 87 -19.52 3.95 -6.57
CA ALA A 87 -19.57 2.78 -7.45
C ALA A 87 -18.35 2.71 -8.39
N VAL A 88 -17.90 3.83 -8.93
CA VAL A 88 -16.69 3.89 -9.78
C VAL A 88 -15.46 3.49 -8.98
N VAL A 89 -15.27 4.07 -7.78
CA VAL A 89 -14.12 3.73 -6.92
C VAL A 89 -14.18 2.26 -6.50
N SER A 90 -15.34 1.73 -6.11
CA SER A 90 -15.51 0.31 -5.80
C SER A 90 -15.15 -0.62 -6.96
N ASN A 91 -15.34 -0.20 -8.21
CA ASN A 91 -14.92 -0.98 -9.38
C ASN A 91 -13.40 -0.88 -9.61
N ILE A 92 -12.81 0.29 -9.38
CA ILE A 92 -11.35 0.50 -9.53
C ILE A 92 -10.60 -0.32 -8.47
N TYR A 93 -11.09 -0.33 -7.23
CA TYR A 93 -10.52 -1.08 -6.11
C TYR A 93 -11.15 -2.48 -5.91
N ALA A 94 -11.84 -3.04 -6.91
CA ALA A 94 -12.36 -4.39 -6.79
C ALA A 94 -11.21 -5.38 -6.50
N THR A 95 -11.35 -6.22 -5.47
CA THR A 95 -10.29 -7.10 -4.98
C THR A 95 -9.74 -8.03 -6.07
N ASP A 96 -10.63 -8.58 -6.90
CA ASP A 96 -10.24 -9.46 -8.01
C ASP A 96 -9.39 -8.71 -9.06
N ARG A 97 -9.70 -7.46 -9.33
CA ARG A 97 -8.92 -6.58 -10.20
C ARG A 97 -7.55 -6.28 -9.59
N ILE A 98 -7.49 -5.84 -8.33
CA ILE A 98 -6.24 -5.54 -7.63
C ILE A 98 -5.31 -6.76 -7.62
N VAL A 99 -5.84 -7.95 -7.32
CA VAL A 99 -5.06 -9.19 -7.34
C VAL A 99 -4.56 -9.48 -8.76
N ALA A 100 -5.41 -9.35 -9.78
CA ALA A 100 -5.03 -9.61 -11.16
C ALA A 100 -3.96 -8.62 -11.67
N ASP A 101 -4.11 -7.33 -11.36
CA ASP A 101 -3.17 -6.28 -11.76
C ASP A 101 -1.82 -6.47 -11.06
N PHE A 102 -1.83 -6.77 -9.75
CA PHE A 102 -0.62 -7.09 -8.99
C PHE A 102 0.12 -8.30 -9.55
N GLU A 103 -0.57 -9.44 -9.76
CA GLU A 103 0.05 -10.65 -10.31
C GLU A 103 0.59 -10.45 -11.74
N ALA A 104 -0.11 -9.65 -12.56
CA ALA A 104 0.34 -9.35 -13.91
C ALA A 104 1.61 -8.47 -13.93
N ALA A 105 1.80 -7.64 -12.91
CA ALA A 105 2.94 -6.75 -12.76
C ALA A 105 4.19 -7.42 -12.13
N LEU A 106 4.06 -8.68 -11.62
CA LEU A 106 5.20 -9.39 -11.03
C LEU A 106 6.28 -9.71 -12.08
N PRO A 107 7.54 -9.24 -11.90
CA PRO A 107 8.66 -9.61 -12.76
C PRO A 107 9.17 -11.02 -12.41
N LEU A 108 8.38 -12.05 -12.80
CA LEU A 108 8.58 -13.45 -12.42
C LEU A 108 9.96 -14.00 -12.76
N GLU A 109 10.61 -13.46 -13.80
CA GLU A 109 11.95 -13.85 -14.21
C GLU A 109 13.03 -13.57 -13.16
N MET A 110 12.74 -12.70 -12.20
CA MET A 110 13.65 -12.40 -11.07
C MET A 110 13.53 -13.43 -9.95
N LEU A 111 12.40 -14.11 -9.83
CA LEU A 111 12.13 -15.11 -8.78
C LEU A 111 12.57 -16.50 -9.27
N THR A 112 13.89 -16.75 -9.26
CA THR A 112 14.41 -18.07 -9.62
C THR A 112 13.97 -19.13 -8.61
N PRO A 113 13.96 -20.44 -8.99
CA PRO A 113 13.59 -21.51 -8.06
C PRO A 113 14.41 -21.52 -6.76
N GLU A 114 15.69 -21.12 -6.84
CA GLU A 114 16.58 -21.06 -5.67
C GLU A 114 16.15 -19.93 -4.71
N ILE A 115 15.81 -18.74 -5.25
CA ILE A 115 15.30 -17.61 -4.48
C ILE A 115 13.97 -17.97 -3.82
N VAL A 116 13.04 -18.53 -4.58
CA VAL A 116 11.74 -18.94 -4.04
C VAL A 116 11.91 -19.97 -2.93
N ALA A 117 12.80 -20.98 -3.12
CA ALA A 117 13.05 -22.00 -2.10
C ALA A 117 13.67 -21.42 -0.82
N GLU A 118 14.57 -20.45 -0.90
CA GLU A 118 15.15 -19.78 0.26
C GLU A 118 14.09 -19.01 1.05
N LEU A 119 13.25 -18.21 0.36
CA LEU A 119 12.18 -17.46 0.97
C LEU A 119 11.11 -18.37 1.59
N GLN A 120 10.68 -19.41 0.85
CA GLN A 120 9.71 -20.38 1.34
C GLN A 120 10.19 -21.07 2.61
N ALA A 121 11.50 -21.45 2.65
CA ALA A 121 12.07 -22.07 3.84
C ALA A 121 11.99 -21.20 5.10
N PHE A 122 11.96 -19.88 4.97
CA PHE A 122 11.72 -18.97 6.09
C PHE A 122 10.23 -18.91 6.45
N TYR A 123 9.34 -18.69 5.48
CA TYR A 123 7.91 -18.56 5.74
C TYR A 123 7.26 -19.87 6.22
N ASP A 124 7.87 -21.03 5.93
CA ASP A 124 7.49 -22.34 6.51
C ASP A 124 7.83 -22.46 8.01
N THR A 125 8.61 -21.52 8.57
CA THR A 125 8.94 -21.53 10.01
C THR A 125 7.85 -20.86 10.86
N GLU A 126 7.84 -21.16 12.16
CA GLU A 126 6.98 -20.47 13.13
C GLU A 126 7.25 -18.96 13.14
N LEU A 127 8.52 -18.53 12.99
CA LEU A 127 8.87 -17.13 12.91
C LEU A 127 8.31 -16.48 11.66
N GLY A 128 8.47 -17.08 10.48
CA GLY A 128 7.94 -16.55 9.22
C GLY A 128 6.43 -16.41 9.25
N ALA A 129 5.72 -17.41 9.79
CA ALA A 129 4.27 -17.34 9.96
C ALA A 129 3.84 -16.19 10.91
N ARG A 130 4.61 -15.94 11.99
CA ARG A 130 4.34 -14.83 12.93
C ARG A 130 4.63 -13.48 12.32
N VAL A 131 5.68 -13.36 11.50
CA VAL A 131 5.97 -12.14 10.73
C VAL A 131 4.80 -11.82 9.81
N ALA A 132 4.39 -12.76 8.96
CA ALA A 132 3.27 -12.58 8.04
C ALA A 132 1.96 -12.20 8.77
N ALA A 133 1.65 -12.90 9.87
CA ALA A 133 0.46 -12.60 10.67
C ALA A 133 0.53 -11.23 11.33
N GLY A 134 1.70 -10.82 11.84
CA GLY A 134 1.90 -9.51 12.47
C GLY A 134 1.77 -8.37 11.46
N GLU A 135 2.32 -8.51 10.27
CA GLU A 135 2.21 -7.53 9.18
C GLU A 135 0.76 -7.34 8.73
N LEU A 136 0.02 -8.42 8.54
CA LEU A 136 -1.40 -8.35 8.21
C LEU A 136 -2.23 -7.73 9.34
N ALA A 137 -2.01 -8.16 10.59
CA ALA A 137 -2.74 -7.64 11.75
C ALA A 137 -2.48 -6.14 11.96
N ALA A 138 -1.24 -5.69 11.81
CA ALA A 138 -0.90 -4.28 11.87
C ALA A 138 -1.63 -3.48 10.78
N ARG A 139 -1.63 -3.96 9.54
CA ARG A 139 -2.33 -3.30 8.44
C ARG A 139 -3.83 -3.19 8.71
N GLN A 140 -4.45 -4.25 9.17
CA GLN A 140 -5.88 -4.24 9.53
C GLN A 140 -6.19 -3.28 10.69
N SER A 141 -5.32 -3.25 11.72
CA SER A 141 -5.55 -2.39 12.88
C SER A 141 -5.41 -0.91 12.56
N LEU A 142 -4.56 -0.53 11.60
CA LEU A 142 -4.41 0.86 11.16
C LEU A 142 -5.67 1.43 10.48
N MET A 143 -6.59 0.58 10.01
CA MET A 143 -7.91 1.03 9.56
C MET A 143 -8.83 1.47 10.71
N GLU A 144 -8.51 1.13 11.96
CA GLU A 144 -9.30 1.52 13.12
C GLU A 144 -8.95 2.95 13.57
N PRO A 145 -9.96 3.81 13.81
CA PRO A 145 -9.72 5.20 14.21
C PRO A 145 -8.83 5.33 15.45
N GLY A 146 -7.81 6.17 15.36
CA GLY A 146 -6.90 6.50 16.46
C GLY A 146 -5.79 5.47 16.72
N ILE A 147 -5.75 4.36 15.98
CA ILE A 147 -4.66 3.38 16.12
C ILE A 147 -3.37 3.91 15.49
N GLU A 148 -3.47 4.54 14.33
CA GLU A 148 -2.32 5.12 13.63
C GLU A 148 -1.64 6.18 14.48
N GLU A 149 -2.37 7.19 14.96
CA GLU A 149 -1.83 8.25 15.82
C GLU A 149 -1.25 7.69 17.13
N GLY A 150 -1.89 6.64 17.68
CA GLY A 150 -1.38 5.94 18.87
C GLY A 150 -0.05 5.23 18.60
N ALA A 151 0.10 4.60 17.44
CA ALA A 151 1.31 3.90 17.03
C ALA A 151 2.46 4.88 16.70
N GLU A 152 2.16 5.99 16.03
CA GLU A 152 3.12 7.07 15.78
C GLU A 152 3.64 7.67 17.10
N GLU A 153 2.73 7.98 18.03
CA GLU A 153 3.09 8.49 19.36
C GLU A 153 3.97 7.48 20.11
N LEU A 154 3.64 6.19 20.07
CA LEU A 154 4.44 5.13 20.69
C LEU A 154 5.83 5.03 20.05
N ALA A 155 5.92 5.05 18.73
CA ALA A 155 7.19 5.02 18.02
C ALA A 155 8.05 6.22 18.37
N ARG A 156 7.48 7.43 18.42
CA ARG A 156 8.15 8.66 18.82
C ARG A 156 8.65 8.60 20.27
N GLN A 157 7.82 8.15 21.21
CA GLN A 157 8.22 7.99 22.60
C GLN A 157 9.37 6.99 22.78
N ARG A 158 9.32 5.88 22.03
CA ARG A 158 10.43 4.90 22.03
C ARG A 158 11.73 5.51 21.48
N ALA A 159 11.63 6.34 20.44
CA ALA A 159 12.78 7.04 19.88
C ALA A 159 13.37 8.06 20.86
N GLU A 160 12.54 8.86 21.54
CA GLU A 160 12.99 9.81 22.56
C GLU A 160 13.66 9.15 23.79
N GLN A 161 13.33 7.89 24.05
CA GLN A 161 13.88 7.09 25.16
C GLN A 161 15.08 6.23 24.73
N ASP A 162 15.57 6.38 23.50
CA ASP A 162 16.61 5.52 22.93
C ASP A 162 16.28 4.02 23.06
N HIS A 163 15.01 3.64 22.89
CA HIS A 163 14.59 2.25 23.06
C HIS A 163 15.26 1.35 22.01
N PRO A 164 15.88 0.21 22.40
CA PRO A 164 16.65 -0.66 21.49
C PRO A 164 15.88 -1.09 20.23
N ARG A 165 14.57 -1.33 20.35
CA ARG A 165 13.70 -1.72 19.24
C ARG A 165 13.76 -0.71 18.08
N ILE A 166 13.83 0.59 18.35
CA ILE A 166 13.91 1.62 17.31
C ILE A 166 15.15 1.44 16.43
N GLY A 167 16.27 1.02 17.03
CA GLY A 167 17.48 0.71 16.26
C GLY A 167 17.28 -0.44 15.26
N LEU A 168 16.54 -1.48 15.66
CA LEU A 168 16.21 -2.61 14.78
C LEU A 168 15.24 -2.19 13.67
N LEU A 169 14.22 -1.40 13.98
CA LEU A 169 13.27 -0.88 12.97
C LEU A 169 14.00 0.05 11.99
N THR A 170 14.88 0.92 12.45
CA THR A 170 15.71 1.79 11.59
C THR A 170 16.59 0.96 10.65
N GLU A 171 17.21 -0.11 11.16
CA GLU A 171 18.03 -1.00 10.34
C GLU A 171 17.18 -1.74 9.29
N PHE A 172 16.00 -2.24 9.65
CA PHE A 172 15.06 -2.89 8.73
C PHE A 172 14.63 -1.94 7.60
N ILE A 173 14.24 -0.69 7.95
CA ILE A 173 13.90 0.36 7.00
C ILE A 173 15.06 0.62 6.03
N ALA A 174 16.28 0.74 6.56
CA ALA A 174 17.46 1.05 5.76
C ALA A 174 17.89 -0.11 4.85
N VAL A 175 17.89 -1.36 5.38
CA VAL A 175 18.26 -2.55 4.59
C VAL A 175 17.33 -2.76 3.40
N ASN A 176 16.06 -2.44 3.56
CA ASN A 176 15.02 -2.62 2.54
C ASN A 176 14.72 -1.34 1.74
N ASP A 177 15.44 -0.25 2.00
CA ASP A 177 15.26 1.06 1.35
C ASP A 177 13.79 1.54 1.33
N LEU A 178 13.05 1.25 2.43
CA LEU A 178 11.60 1.39 2.47
C LEU A 178 11.14 2.84 2.26
N VAL A 179 11.85 3.84 2.78
CA VAL A 179 11.49 5.25 2.61
C VAL A 179 11.57 5.64 1.14
N GLU A 180 12.67 5.34 0.46
CA GLU A 180 12.87 5.74 -0.94
C GLU A 180 11.89 5.02 -1.88
N HIS A 181 11.65 3.73 -1.67
CA HIS A 181 10.68 2.99 -2.45
C HIS A 181 9.26 3.55 -2.30
N ASN A 182 8.82 3.82 -1.08
CA ASN A 182 7.49 4.36 -0.82
C ASN A 182 7.33 5.79 -1.35
N VAL A 183 8.31 6.68 -1.09
CA VAL A 183 8.29 8.05 -1.61
C VAL A 183 8.25 8.07 -3.13
N SER A 184 9.08 7.27 -3.79
CA SER A 184 9.09 7.17 -5.25
C SER A 184 7.76 6.63 -5.80
N GLY A 185 7.19 5.60 -5.16
CA GLY A 185 5.88 5.06 -5.50
C GLY A 185 4.78 6.11 -5.38
N ALA A 186 4.74 6.84 -4.25
CA ALA A 186 3.78 7.91 -3.99
C ALA A 186 3.85 9.02 -5.06
N LEU A 187 5.05 9.48 -5.39
CA LEU A 187 5.25 10.50 -6.43
C LEU A 187 4.81 10.01 -7.81
N ASN A 188 5.11 8.77 -8.18
CA ASN A 188 4.69 8.19 -9.46
C ASN A 188 3.17 8.06 -9.55
N SER A 189 2.53 7.55 -8.51
CA SER A 189 1.08 7.41 -8.45
C SER A 189 0.36 8.78 -8.47
N ASN A 190 0.89 9.79 -7.77
CA ASN A 190 0.39 11.16 -7.87
C ASN A 190 0.52 11.70 -9.31
N PHE A 191 1.65 11.45 -9.96
CA PHE A 191 1.82 11.84 -11.36
C PHE A 191 0.87 11.12 -12.30
N ALA A 192 0.66 9.80 -12.10
CA ALA A 192 -0.32 9.03 -12.87
C ALA A 192 -1.74 9.58 -12.69
N PHE A 193 -2.12 9.96 -11.46
CA PHE A 193 -3.39 10.61 -11.18
C PHE A 193 -3.56 11.94 -11.92
N TYR A 194 -2.56 12.83 -11.89
CA TYR A 194 -2.60 14.10 -12.65
C TYR A 194 -2.71 13.87 -14.15
N ARG A 195 -2.04 12.86 -14.68
CA ARG A 195 -2.20 12.45 -16.09
C ARG A 195 -3.62 12.00 -16.36
N GLY A 196 -4.20 11.15 -15.50
CA GLY A 196 -5.59 10.74 -15.59
C GLY A 196 -6.57 11.91 -15.60
N LEU A 197 -6.38 12.90 -14.71
CA LEU A 197 -7.18 14.14 -14.70
C LEU A 197 -7.06 14.91 -16.03
N SER A 198 -5.84 15.03 -16.55
CA SER A 198 -5.59 15.74 -17.81
C SER A 198 -6.25 15.03 -18.99
N ASP A 199 -6.05 13.73 -19.11
CA ASP A 199 -6.58 12.91 -20.20
C ASP A 199 -8.11 12.78 -20.13
N GLY A 200 -8.68 12.79 -18.90
CA GLY A 200 -10.11 12.82 -18.63
C GLY A 200 -10.77 14.20 -18.82
N GLY A 201 -9.99 15.23 -19.15
CA GLY A 201 -10.53 16.56 -19.47
C GLY A 201 -10.91 17.43 -18.26
N ALA A 202 -10.33 17.20 -17.09
CA ALA A 202 -10.56 18.03 -15.89
C ALA A 202 -10.13 19.48 -16.07
N PHE A 203 -9.22 19.76 -16.99
CA PHE A 203 -8.62 21.09 -17.18
C PHE A 203 -9.14 21.74 -18.47
N ALA A 204 -9.39 23.06 -18.40
CA ALA A 204 -9.86 23.85 -19.57
C ALA A 204 -8.82 23.96 -20.70
N ALA A 205 -7.55 23.64 -20.43
CA ALA A 205 -6.44 23.58 -21.38
C ALA A 205 -5.49 22.47 -20.98
N GLU A 206 -4.79 21.92 -21.96
CA GLU A 206 -3.74 20.90 -21.73
C GLU A 206 -2.66 21.46 -20.80
N ILE A 207 -2.36 20.73 -19.72
CA ILE A 207 -1.30 21.08 -18.78
C ILE A 207 -0.01 20.40 -19.26
N PRO A 208 1.08 21.16 -19.51
CA PRO A 208 2.35 20.57 -19.87
C PRO A 208 2.84 19.58 -18.79
N GLU A 209 3.35 18.42 -19.22
CA GLU A 209 3.84 17.35 -18.33
C GLU A 209 4.88 17.87 -17.33
N GLN A 210 5.75 18.81 -17.74
CA GLN A 210 6.76 19.38 -16.86
C GLN A 210 6.15 20.17 -15.69
N LEU A 211 4.94 20.75 -15.87
CA LEU A 211 4.25 21.45 -14.79
C LEU A 211 3.62 20.44 -13.82
N MET A 212 3.05 19.34 -14.33
CA MET A 212 2.54 18.26 -13.48
C MET A 212 3.67 17.64 -12.65
N LEU A 213 4.80 17.34 -13.26
CA LEU A 213 5.99 16.83 -12.56
C LEU A 213 6.50 17.82 -11.50
N ALA A 214 6.54 19.10 -11.79
CA ALA A 214 6.99 20.10 -10.82
C ALA A 214 6.05 20.20 -9.61
N GLU A 215 4.73 20.09 -9.81
CA GLU A 215 3.74 20.09 -8.75
C GLU A 215 3.87 18.82 -7.87
N VAL A 216 4.05 17.67 -8.48
CA VAL A 216 4.27 16.41 -7.76
C VAL A 216 5.58 16.47 -6.95
N TRP A 217 6.68 16.93 -7.56
CA TRP A 217 7.95 17.07 -6.84
C TRP A 217 7.93 18.05 -5.68
N ALA A 218 7.06 19.06 -5.73
CA ALA A 218 6.90 20.00 -4.63
C ALA A 218 6.35 19.36 -3.35
N GLN A 219 5.75 18.16 -3.44
CA GLN A 219 5.19 17.38 -2.32
C GLN A 219 6.20 16.41 -1.70
N GLU A 220 7.38 16.21 -2.31
CA GLU A 220 8.33 15.17 -1.92
C GLU A 220 8.71 15.23 -0.43
N ALA A 221 9.02 16.41 0.09
CA ALA A 221 9.46 16.58 1.48
C ALA A 221 8.36 16.23 2.50
N GLU A 222 7.09 16.53 2.19
CA GLU A 222 5.93 16.21 3.00
C GLU A 222 5.68 14.71 2.97
N ILE A 223 5.58 14.12 1.76
CA ILE A 223 5.42 12.68 1.56
C ILE A 223 6.51 11.88 2.30
N ARG A 224 7.77 12.32 2.24
CA ARG A 224 8.88 11.66 2.92
C ARG A 224 8.73 11.67 4.44
N THR A 225 8.30 12.79 5.00
CA THR A 225 8.09 12.92 6.45
C THR A 225 6.99 11.98 6.90
N GLU A 226 5.83 12.07 6.27
CA GLU A 226 4.66 11.24 6.55
C GLU A 226 4.94 9.75 6.35
N THR A 227 5.58 9.37 5.23
CA THR A 227 6.01 7.99 4.97
C THR A 227 6.93 7.47 6.08
N THR A 228 7.86 8.29 6.54
CA THR A 228 8.80 7.87 7.59
C THR A 228 8.07 7.64 8.91
N GLU A 229 7.19 8.55 9.33
CA GLU A 229 6.40 8.43 10.55
C GLU A 229 5.51 7.18 10.50
N TRP A 230 4.81 6.99 9.39
CA TRP A 230 3.97 5.81 9.17
C TRP A 230 4.76 4.49 9.20
N LEU A 231 5.93 4.41 8.55
CA LEU A 231 6.77 3.21 8.57
C LEU A 231 7.13 2.80 9.99
N TYR A 232 7.48 3.75 10.85
CA TYR A 232 7.77 3.44 12.25
C TYR A 232 6.51 3.01 13.02
N ALA A 233 5.36 3.64 12.77
CA ALA A 233 4.09 3.27 13.38
C ALA A 233 3.68 1.84 12.99
N TYR A 234 3.64 1.56 11.69
CA TYR A 234 3.31 0.25 11.15
C TYR A 234 4.21 -0.85 11.72
N GLN A 235 5.54 -0.67 11.64
CA GLN A 235 6.49 -1.67 12.13
C GLN A 235 6.46 -1.83 13.66
N THR A 236 6.13 -0.77 14.39
CA THR A 236 5.93 -0.84 15.83
C THR A 236 4.80 -1.79 16.19
N LEU A 237 3.71 -1.79 15.40
CA LEU A 237 2.60 -2.72 15.57
C LEU A 237 2.94 -4.11 15.02
N ALA A 238 3.43 -4.19 13.79
CA ALA A 238 3.66 -5.45 13.08
C ALA A 238 4.60 -6.41 13.81
N TYR A 239 5.62 -5.86 14.45
CA TYR A 239 6.67 -6.66 15.09
C TYR A 239 6.66 -6.57 16.62
N GLU A 240 5.57 -6.10 17.24
CA GLU A 240 5.45 -5.96 18.70
C GLU A 240 5.72 -7.28 19.44
N ASP A 241 5.22 -8.39 18.91
CA ASP A 241 5.30 -9.72 19.48
C ASP A 241 6.62 -10.48 19.15
N LEU A 242 7.51 -9.88 18.36
CA LEU A 242 8.81 -10.46 18.05
C LEU A 242 9.84 -10.06 19.13
N SER A 243 10.67 -11.00 19.58
CA SER A 243 11.87 -10.67 20.34
C SER A 243 12.89 -9.93 19.48
N ASP A 244 13.88 -9.29 20.10
CA ASP A 244 14.97 -8.61 19.37
C ASP A 244 15.81 -9.58 18.55
N GLU A 245 15.95 -10.84 18.99
CA GLU A 245 16.66 -11.90 18.26
C GLU A 245 15.86 -12.35 17.02
N GLU A 246 14.54 -12.48 17.14
CA GLU A 246 13.66 -12.80 16.04
C GLU A 246 13.59 -11.68 15.00
N MET A 247 13.51 -10.42 15.47
CA MET A 247 13.57 -9.28 14.56
C MET A 247 14.91 -9.21 13.83
N ARG A 248 16.03 -9.53 14.51
CA ARG A 248 17.36 -9.63 13.87
C ARG A 248 17.38 -10.71 12.80
N ALA A 249 16.82 -11.90 13.07
CA ALA A 249 16.77 -12.98 12.11
C ALA A 249 15.94 -12.59 10.86
N TYR A 250 14.88 -11.81 11.03
CA TYR A 250 14.09 -11.30 9.89
C TYR A 250 14.87 -10.24 9.10
N ILE A 251 15.56 -9.31 9.75
CA ILE A 251 16.45 -8.35 9.09
C ILE A 251 17.54 -9.09 8.29
N ASP A 252 18.16 -10.11 8.88
CA ASP A 252 19.19 -10.92 8.22
C ASP A 252 18.65 -11.61 6.95
N LEU A 253 17.42 -12.14 6.98
CA LEU A 253 16.77 -12.68 5.79
C LEU A 253 16.58 -11.61 4.70
N THR A 254 16.00 -10.46 5.07
CA THR A 254 15.73 -9.40 4.08
C THR A 254 17.00 -8.81 3.50
N ALA A 255 18.14 -8.93 4.20
CA ALA A 255 19.47 -8.54 3.70
C ALA A 255 20.10 -9.55 2.74
N THR A 256 19.58 -10.80 2.64
CA THR A 256 20.08 -11.78 1.66
C THR A 256 19.76 -11.37 0.23
N GLU A 257 20.42 -12.00 -0.76
CA GLU A 257 20.08 -11.79 -2.17
C GLU A 257 18.61 -12.11 -2.44
N ALA A 258 18.08 -13.18 -1.86
CA ALA A 258 16.68 -13.59 -2.01
C ALA A 258 15.73 -12.55 -1.41
N GLY A 259 16.01 -12.03 -0.22
CA GLY A 259 15.23 -10.97 0.41
C GLY A 259 15.22 -9.69 -0.41
N GLN A 260 16.36 -9.26 -0.92
CA GLN A 260 16.48 -8.04 -1.75
C GLN A 260 15.79 -8.18 -3.11
N VAL A 261 15.85 -9.39 -3.72
CA VAL A 261 15.09 -9.67 -4.95
C VAL A 261 13.59 -9.63 -4.67
N LEU A 262 13.12 -10.26 -3.59
CA LEU A 262 11.71 -10.22 -3.20
C LEU A 262 11.24 -8.76 -3.01
N ASN A 263 11.99 -7.97 -2.24
CA ASN A 263 11.70 -6.55 -2.01
C ASN A 263 11.57 -5.79 -3.35
N THR A 264 12.52 -5.97 -4.26
CA THR A 264 12.49 -5.35 -5.59
C THR A 264 11.27 -5.78 -6.41
N VAL A 265 10.93 -7.08 -6.40
CA VAL A 265 9.79 -7.65 -7.12
C VAL A 265 8.48 -7.07 -6.61
N LEU A 266 8.31 -7.03 -5.29
CA LEU A 266 7.09 -6.53 -4.67
C LEU A 266 6.90 -5.03 -4.94
N PHE A 267 7.94 -4.21 -4.74
CA PHE A 267 7.84 -2.78 -5.01
C PHE A 267 7.56 -2.44 -6.46
N ARG A 268 8.11 -3.21 -7.42
CA ARG A 268 7.78 -3.05 -8.85
C ARG A 268 6.32 -3.38 -9.14
N ALA A 269 5.84 -4.51 -8.63
CA ALA A 269 4.45 -4.91 -8.86
C ALA A 269 3.47 -3.90 -8.24
N PHE A 270 3.74 -3.43 -7.03
CA PHE A 270 2.94 -2.38 -6.40
C PHE A 270 2.98 -1.07 -7.18
N ALA A 271 4.15 -0.63 -7.63
CA ALA A 271 4.27 0.62 -8.39
C ALA A 271 3.41 0.56 -9.66
N GLU A 272 3.49 -0.51 -10.46
CA GLU A 272 2.70 -0.66 -11.67
C GLU A 272 1.19 -0.73 -11.38
N MET A 273 0.79 -1.48 -10.35
CA MET A 273 -0.61 -1.59 -9.93
C MET A 273 -1.18 -0.23 -9.48
N PHE A 274 -0.47 0.48 -8.58
CA PHE A 274 -0.95 1.75 -8.06
C PHE A 274 -0.90 2.88 -9.09
N ASP A 275 0.06 2.89 -10.00
CA ASP A 275 0.08 3.83 -11.12
C ASP A 275 -1.16 3.66 -12.01
N ALA A 276 -1.57 2.41 -12.29
CA ALA A 276 -2.78 2.12 -13.05
C ALA A 276 -4.05 2.55 -12.28
N ILE A 277 -4.16 2.22 -10.99
CA ILE A 277 -5.28 2.62 -10.13
C ILE A 277 -5.39 4.15 -10.07
N SER A 278 -4.27 4.83 -9.81
CA SER A 278 -4.24 6.30 -9.70
C SER A 278 -4.62 6.99 -11.00
N TYR A 279 -4.14 6.48 -12.13
CA TYR A 279 -4.52 6.99 -13.45
C TYR A 279 -6.04 6.85 -13.68
N ASP A 280 -6.61 5.68 -13.42
CA ASP A 280 -8.04 5.43 -13.60
C ASP A 280 -8.90 6.29 -12.66
N LEU A 281 -8.46 6.50 -11.41
CA LEU A 281 -9.10 7.43 -10.49
C LEU A 281 -9.06 8.86 -11.02
N GLY A 282 -7.93 9.29 -11.59
CA GLY A 282 -7.79 10.61 -12.20
C GLY A 282 -8.75 10.81 -13.37
N VAL A 283 -8.83 9.82 -14.29
CA VAL A 283 -9.78 9.85 -15.41
C VAL A 283 -11.22 9.91 -14.89
N ALA A 284 -11.55 9.08 -13.91
CA ALA A 284 -12.89 9.05 -13.33
C ALA A 284 -13.23 10.39 -12.65
N ALA A 285 -12.34 10.93 -11.81
CA ALA A 285 -12.55 12.21 -11.14
C ALA A 285 -12.77 13.37 -12.12
N ALA A 286 -12.07 13.35 -13.26
CA ALA A 286 -12.23 14.37 -14.30
C ALA A 286 -13.66 14.48 -14.81
N HIS A 287 -14.40 13.37 -14.97
CA HIS A 287 -15.80 13.39 -15.39
C HIS A 287 -16.70 14.10 -14.37
N PHE A 288 -16.46 13.87 -13.06
CA PHE A 288 -17.23 14.56 -12.02
C PHE A 288 -16.85 16.03 -11.88
N ILE A 289 -15.59 16.40 -12.14
CA ILE A 289 -15.12 17.80 -12.17
C ILE A 289 -15.73 18.58 -13.33
N SER A 290 -15.77 17.98 -14.53
CA SER A 290 -16.32 18.63 -15.73
C SER A 290 -17.84 18.73 -15.72
N GLY A 291 -18.54 17.92 -14.91
CA GLY A 291 -20.00 17.90 -14.83
C GLY A 291 -20.66 17.21 -16.02
N GLU A 292 -19.94 16.37 -16.76
CA GLU A 292 -20.52 15.52 -17.80
C GLU A 292 -21.30 14.40 -17.13
N GLU A 293 -22.64 14.40 -17.32
CA GLU A 293 -23.50 13.29 -16.88
C GLU A 293 -23.14 12.03 -17.70
N THR A 294 -22.74 10.96 -17.01
CA THR A 294 -22.53 9.61 -17.58
C THR A 294 -23.83 8.85 -17.72
#